data_ae822b259c126fadef0b26bee16b6906
#
_entry.id   ae822b259c126fadef0b26bee16b6906
#
_cell.length_a   1.000
_cell.length_b   1.000
_cell.length_c   1.000
_cell.angle_alpha   90.00
_cell.angle_beta   90.00
_cell.angle_gamma   90.00
#
_symmetry.space_group_name_H-M   'P 1'
#
loop_
_entity.id
_entity.type
_entity.pdbx_description
1 polymer ?
#
loop_
_entity_poly.entity_id
_entity_poly.type
_entity_poly.pdbx_seq_one_letter_code
_entity_poly.pdbx_strand_id
1 'polypeptide(L)'
;IGVNGDGVVDVNEFVESCNKATLVASLMYANNETGVIQPISEILKKVKDVNPEILFHSDVVQAVASEKLDFHKLGIDSAAISGHKIGGPKGIGVMFLSSKYKLTNYFHGGKQELERRAGTVNVSGVAALAAALKEQQETLSEEKIVLERERKIFEDTLKEKLQITIVGENIKRLSHISNIQFKDINS
;
A
#
# COMPACT_ATOMS: atom_id res chain seq x y z
N ILE A 1 -12.88 4.04 -10.25
CA ILE A 1 -12.07 5.25 -10.46
C ILE A 1 -10.93 4.89 -11.39
N GLY A 2 -10.76 5.70 -12.45
CA GLY A 2 -9.71 5.48 -13.44
C GLY A 2 -8.34 5.95 -12.97
N VAL A 3 -7.31 5.56 -13.74
CA VAL A 3 -5.94 6.05 -13.58
C VAL A 3 -5.48 6.68 -14.90
N ASN A 4 -4.56 7.62 -14.83
CA ASN A 4 -3.91 8.20 -16.01
C ASN A 4 -2.88 7.24 -16.64
N GLY A 5 -2.23 7.65 -17.72
CA GLY A 5 -1.21 6.85 -18.41
C GLY A 5 0.01 6.46 -17.56
N ASP A 6 0.26 7.17 -16.46
CA ASP A 6 1.31 6.86 -15.49
C ASP A 6 0.83 5.93 -14.37
N GLY A 7 -0.44 5.54 -14.35
CA GLY A 7 -1.02 4.69 -13.30
C GLY A 7 -1.41 5.43 -12.02
N VAL A 8 -1.47 6.77 -12.04
CA VAL A 8 -1.93 7.59 -10.92
C VAL A 8 -3.44 7.78 -11.00
N VAL A 9 -4.14 7.56 -9.89
CA VAL A 9 -5.59 7.77 -9.79
C VAL A 9 -5.95 9.24 -10.02
N ASP A 10 -7.05 9.49 -10.73
CA ASP A 10 -7.59 10.84 -10.84
C ASP A 10 -8.16 11.29 -9.50
N VAL A 11 -7.50 12.28 -8.90
CA VAL A 11 -7.86 12.81 -7.57
C VAL A 11 -9.26 13.41 -7.56
N ASN A 12 -9.64 14.15 -8.61
CA ASN A 12 -10.92 14.82 -8.67
C ASN A 12 -12.05 13.80 -8.86
N GLU A 13 -11.90 12.86 -9.79
CA GLU A 13 -12.85 11.77 -9.99
C GLU A 13 -13.04 10.95 -8.69
N PHE A 14 -11.94 10.66 -7.97
CA PHE A 14 -12.02 9.94 -6.70
C PHE A 14 -12.86 10.70 -5.66
N VAL A 15 -12.61 11.99 -5.50
CA VAL A 15 -13.27 12.84 -4.53
C VAL A 15 -14.74 13.07 -4.91
N GLU A 16 -15.04 13.31 -6.19
CA GLU A 16 -16.42 13.49 -6.69
C GLU A 16 -17.28 12.25 -6.55
N SER A 17 -16.65 11.05 -6.55
CA SER A 17 -17.32 9.78 -6.28
C SER A 17 -17.69 9.60 -4.80
N CYS A 18 -17.16 10.44 -3.91
CA CYS A 18 -17.48 10.42 -2.48
C CYS A 18 -18.64 11.40 -2.18
N ASN A 19 -19.50 11.03 -1.23
CA ASN A 19 -20.60 11.88 -0.76
C ASN A 19 -20.92 11.59 0.71
N LYS A 20 -21.94 12.25 1.25
CA LYS A 20 -22.36 12.09 2.66
C LYS A 20 -22.85 10.68 3.01
N ALA A 21 -23.23 9.86 2.04
CA ALA A 21 -23.65 8.48 2.25
C ALA A 21 -22.48 7.49 2.10
N THR A 22 -21.31 7.95 1.65
CA THR A 22 -20.12 7.10 1.53
C THR A 22 -19.61 6.72 2.92
N LEU A 23 -19.52 5.42 3.18
CA LEU A 23 -19.04 4.88 4.46
C LEU A 23 -17.54 4.62 4.45
N VAL A 24 -17.02 4.09 3.33
CA VAL A 24 -15.62 3.69 3.17
C VAL A 24 -15.10 4.21 1.83
N ALA A 25 -13.92 4.80 1.85
CA ALA A 25 -13.10 5.06 0.67
C ALA A 25 -11.85 4.21 0.77
N SER A 26 -11.55 3.42 -0.27
CA SER A 26 -10.42 2.50 -0.25
C SER A 26 -9.52 2.76 -1.46
N LEU A 27 -8.22 2.94 -1.20
CA LEU A 27 -7.20 3.12 -2.23
C LEU A 27 -5.90 2.47 -1.79
N MET A 28 -5.28 1.67 -2.65
CA MET A 28 -3.95 1.13 -2.36
C MET A 28 -2.93 2.26 -2.31
N TYR A 29 -1.96 2.15 -1.39
CA TYR A 29 -0.90 3.15 -1.27
C TYR A 29 0.03 3.15 -2.48
N ALA A 30 0.37 1.98 -2.96
CA ALA A 30 1.17 1.80 -4.17
C ALA A 30 0.72 0.54 -4.91
N ASN A 31 0.77 0.60 -6.24
CA ASN A 31 0.39 -0.51 -7.09
C ASN A 31 1.48 -1.60 -7.09
N ASN A 32 1.08 -2.85 -6.99
CA ASN A 32 1.97 -4.01 -6.91
C ASN A 32 2.65 -4.39 -8.23
N GLU A 33 2.16 -3.90 -9.36
CA GLU A 33 2.72 -4.20 -10.70
C GLU A 33 3.55 -3.05 -11.23
N THR A 34 3.08 -1.82 -11.09
CA THR A 34 3.77 -0.63 -11.60
C THR A 34 4.69 0.03 -10.58
N GLY A 35 4.48 -0.23 -9.30
CA GLY A 35 5.17 0.44 -8.20
C GLY A 35 4.70 1.87 -7.95
N VAL A 36 3.77 2.40 -8.73
CA VAL A 36 3.30 3.79 -8.66
C VAL A 36 2.66 4.07 -7.32
N ILE A 37 3.16 5.11 -6.64
CA ILE A 37 2.66 5.56 -5.34
C ILE A 37 1.52 6.55 -5.57
N GLN A 38 0.37 6.29 -4.93
CA GLN A 38 -0.82 7.11 -5.07
C GLN A 38 -0.76 8.35 -4.18
N PRO A 39 -1.41 9.46 -4.55
CA PRO A 39 -1.42 10.71 -3.79
C PRO A 39 -2.37 10.64 -2.57
N ILE A 40 -2.13 9.67 -1.67
CA ILE A 40 -3.02 9.33 -0.54
C ILE A 40 -3.33 10.55 0.34
N SER A 41 -2.30 11.32 0.71
CA SER A 41 -2.50 12.45 1.63
C SER A 41 -3.39 13.55 1.04
N GLU A 42 -3.27 13.79 -0.28
CA GLU A 42 -4.10 14.77 -0.97
C GLU A 42 -5.55 14.29 -1.07
N ILE A 43 -5.74 13.06 -1.54
CA ILE A 43 -7.07 12.45 -1.67
C ILE A 43 -7.77 12.38 -0.32
N LEU A 44 -7.07 11.89 0.71
CA LEU A 44 -7.62 11.74 2.04
C LEU A 44 -8.12 13.09 2.58
N LYS A 45 -7.30 14.14 2.46
CA LYS A 45 -7.70 15.49 2.89
C LYS A 45 -9.01 15.92 2.22
N LYS A 46 -9.07 15.84 0.89
CA LYS A 46 -10.27 16.23 0.12
C LYS A 46 -11.49 15.35 0.43
N VAL A 47 -11.30 14.04 0.61
CA VAL A 47 -12.38 13.12 0.99
C VAL A 47 -12.94 13.46 2.37
N LYS A 48 -12.07 13.81 3.32
CA LYS A 48 -12.51 14.25 4.66
C LYS A 48 -13.22 15.61 4.65
N ASP A 49 -12.90 16.47 3.70
CA ASP A 49 -13.63 17.74 3.49
C ASP A 49 -15.07 17.47 2.98
N VAL A 50 -15.29 16.43 2.17
CA VAL A 50 -16.62 15.99 1.73
C VAL A 50 -17.43 15.41 2.87
N ASN A 51 -16.83 14.47 3.62
CA ASN A 51 -17.46 13.84 4.78
C ASN A 51 -16.37 13.33 5.74
N PRO A 52 -16.17 13.95 6.92
CA PRO A 52 -15.15 13.57 7.89
C PRO A 52 -15.38 12.17 8.51
N GLU A 53 -16.58 11.61 8.37
CA GLU A 53 -16.92 10.29 8.89
C GLU A 53 -16.57 9.14 7.94
N ILE A 54 -16.20 9.41 6.68
CA ILE A 54 -15.72 8.36 5.77
C ILE A 54 -14.52 7.66 6.37
N LEU A 55 -14.56 6.34 6.51
CA LEU A 55 -13.40 5.54 6.86
C LEU A 55 -12.47 5.45 5.64
N PHE A 56 -11.27 6.03 5.74
CA PHE A 56 -10.28 5.90 4.67
C PHE A 56 -9.39 4.69 4.92
N HIS A 57 -9.53 3.69 4.06
CA HIS A 57 -8.71 2.48 4.07
C HIS A 57 -7.62 2.54 3.00
N SER A 58 -6.42 2.08 3.34
CA SER A 58 -5.34 1.89 2.36
C SER A 58 -4.72 0.51 2.48
N ASP A 59 -4.65 -0.22 1.36
CA ASP A 59 -3.75 -1.36 1.25
C ASP A 59 -2.32 -0.84 1.13
N VAL A 60 -1.50 -1.12 2.15
CA VAL A 60 -0.10 -0.70 2.20
C VAL A 60 0.87 -1.88 2.07
N VAL A 61 0.37 -3.05 1.66
CA VAL A 61 1.13 -4.30 1.59
C VAL A 61 2.44 -4.14 0.80
N GLN A 62 2.42 -3.43 -0.31
CA GLN A 62 3.62 -3.19 -1.10
C GLN A 62 4.49 -2.04 -0.55
N ALA A 63 3.85 -1.04 0.04
CA ALA A 63 4.54 0.17 0.49
C ALA A 63 5.34 -0.07 1.78
N VAL A 64 4.85 -0.90 2.70
CA VAL A 64 5.52 -1.15 3.98
C VAL A 64 6.91 -1.75 3.83
N ALA A 65 7.18 -2.39 2.68
CA ALA A 65 8.48 -2.96 2.35
C ALA A 65 9.53 -1.90 1.92
N SER A 66 9.12 -0.69 1.52
CA SER A 66 10.04 0.31 0.93
C SER A 66 9.74 1.76 1.27
N GLU A 67 8.68 2.03 2.04
CA GLU A 67 8.32 3.38 2.49
C GLU A 67 8.17 3.43 4.00
N LYS A 68 8.70 4.50 4.61
CA LYS A 68 8.48 4.77 6.03
C LYS A 68 7.08 5.33 6.22
N LEU A 69 6.17 4.49 6.72
CA LEU A 69 4.76 4.83 6.89
C LEU A 69 4.48 5.21 8.36
N ASP A 70 3.83 6.36 8.54
CA ASP A 70 3.26 6.78 9.81
C ASP A 70 1.75 7.02 9.58
N PHE A 71 0.92 6.06 9.95
CA PHE A 71 -0.52 6.10 9.68
C PHE A 71 -1.21 7.27 10.38
N HIS A 72 -0.72 7.71 11.54
CA HIS A 72 -1.27 8.88 12.23
C HIS A 72 -0.99 10.16 11.47
N LYS A 73 0.27 10.35 11.00
CA LYS A 73 0.63 11.52 10.19
C LYS A 73 -0.05 11.53 8.83
N LEU A 74 -0.21 10.36 8.22
CA LEU A 74 -0.94 10.22 6.95
C LEU A 74 -2.44 10.46 7.12
N GLY A 75 -2.98 10.28 8.34
CA GLY A 75 -4.41 10.40 8.62
C GLY A 75 -5.24 9.21 8.14
N ILE A 76 -4.60 8.08 7.81
CA ILE A 76 -5.28 6.85 7.37
C ILE A 76 -6.03 6.25 8.56
N ASP A 77 -7.30 5.89 8.35
CA ASP A 77 -8.13 5.28 9.39
C ASP A 77 -7.95 3.77 9.50
N SER A 78 -7.63 3.12 8.38
CA SER A 78 -7.38 1.67 8.33
C SER A 78 -6.32 1.34 7.31
N ALA A 79 -5.45 0.37 7.62
CA ALA A 79 -4.44 -0.13 6.70
C ALA A 79 -4.28 -1.65 6.80
N ALA A 80 -4.04 -2.30 5.67
CA ALA A 80 -3.75 -3.73 5.59
C ALA A 80 -2.27 -3.98 5.29
N ILE A 81 -1.66 -4.92 6.02
CA ILE A 81 -0.27 -5.36 5.87
C ILE A 81 -0.23 -6.88 5.75
N SER A 82 0.63 -7.42 4.89
CA SER A 82 0.84 -8.87 4.73
C SER A 82 2.28 -9.26 5.04
N GLY A 83 2.46 -10.25 5.93
CA GLY A 83 3.77 -10.64 6.43
C GLY A 83 4.74 -11.13 5.35
N HIS A 84 4.25 -11.92 4.38
CA HIS A 84 5.11 -12.48 3.33
C HIS A 84 5.70 -11.45 2.35
N LYS A 85 5.24 -10.20 2.39
CA LYS A 85 5.77 -9.11 1.56
C LYS A 85 6.96 -8.36 2.19
N ILE A 86 7.23 -8.64 3.46
CA ILE A 86 8.32 -8.02 4.23
C ILE A 86 9.26 -9.07 4.84
N GLY A 87 9.39 -10.24 4.21
CA GLY A 87 10.24 -11.31 4.72
C GLY A 87 9.63 -12.15 5.85
N GLY A 88 8.41 -11.84 6.28
CA GLY A 88 7.68 -12.63 7.27
C GLY A 88 7.03 -13.89 6.68
N PRO A 89 6.43 -14.76 7.51
CA PRO A 89 5.81 -15.99 7.05
C PRO A 89 4.51 -15.74 6.26
N LYS A 90 4.16 -16.68 5.39
CA LYS A 90 2.84 -16.73 4.75
C LYS A 90 1.75 -17.04 5.77
N GLY A 91 0.52 -16.59 5.50
CA GLY A 91 -0.64 -16.88 6.34
C GLY A 91 -0.77 -15.98 7.58
N ILE A 92 0.05 -14.93 7.69
CA ILE A 92 -0.07 -13.88 8.70
C ILE A 92 -0.14 -12.51 8.06
N GLY A 93 -0.99 -11.67 8.60
CA GLY A 93 -1.12 -10.26 8.26
C GLY A 93 -1.69 -9.49 9.43
N VAL A 94 -1.69 -8.18 9.33
CA VAL A 94 -2.25 -7.30 10.35
C VAL A 94 -3.07 -6.19 9.69
N MET A 95 -4.15 -5.81 10.36
CA MET A 95 -4.92 -4.63 10.02
C MET A 95 -4.73 -3.57 11.11
N PHE A 96 -4.26 -2.41 10.73
CA PHE A 96 -4.37 -1.20 11.53
C PHE A 96 -5.79 -0.66 11.42
N LEU A 97 -6.37 -0.26 12.54
CA LEU A 97 -7.66 0.43 12.59
C LEU A 97 -7.61 1.52 13.66
N SER A 98 -7.95 2.74 13.27
CA SER A 98 -8.11 3.86 14.18
C SER A 98 -9.18 3.55 15.23
N SER A 99 -8.93 3.92 16.49
CA SER A 99 -9.87 3.73 17.60
C SER A 99 -11.19 4.52 17.44
N LYS A 100 -11.25 5.46 16.50
CA LYS A 100 -12.48 6.17 16.11
C LYS A 100 -13.55 5.21 15.58
N TYR A 101 -13.14 4.10 14.94
CA TYR A 101 -14.05 3.19 14.27
C TYR A 101 -14.19 1.86 15.03
N LYS A 102 -15.40 1.32 15.01
CA LYS A 102 -15.71 -0.02 15.51
C LYS A 102 -16.15 -0.90 14.35
N LEU A 103 -15.49 -2.04 14.19
CA LEU A 103 -15.90 -3.05 13.21
C LEU A 103 -16.76 -4.10 13.89
N THR A 104 -17.82 -4.51 13.20
CA THR A 104 -18.58 -5.70 13.57
C THR A 104 -17.76 -6.94 13.24
N ASN A 105 -17.76 -7.93 14.12
CA ASN A 105 -17.05 -9.19 13.92
C ASN A 105 -17.55 -9.88 12.65
N TYR A 106 -16.66 -10.21 11.75
CA TYR A 106 -16.96 -11.09 10.62
C TYR A 106 -16.84 -12.58 11.00
N PHE A 107 -15.83 -12.92 11.84
CA PHE A 107 -15.67 -14.26 12.39
C PHE A 107 -16.19 -14.30 13.83
N HIS A 108 -17.25 -15.08 14.04
CA HIS A 108 -17.88 -15.24 15.35
C HIS A 108 -17.30 -16.43 16.10
N GLY A 109 -17.28 -16.38 17.45
CA GLY A 109 -16.78 -17.45 18.33
C GLY A 109 -16.15 -16.91 19.60
N GLY A 110 -14.90 -17.30 19.86
CA GLY A 110 -14.16 -16.86 21.06
C GLY A 110 -13.83 -15.36 21.06
N LYS A 111 -13.34 -14.88 22.19
CA LYS A 111 -13.08 -13.45 22.45
C LYS A 111 -11.67 -12.98 22.08
N GLN A 112 -11.00 -13.67 21.14
CA GLN A 112 -9.66 -13.31 20.70
C GLN A 112 -9.68 -11.95 19.96
N GLU A 113 -8.51 -11.31 19.91
CA GLU A 113 -8.32 -9.99 19.26
C GLU A 113 -9.31 -8.93 19.79
N LEU A 114 -9.56 -8.91 21.10
CA LEU A 114 -10.53 -8.01 21.75
C LEU A 114 -11.95 -8.15 21.16
N GLU A 115 -12.36 -9.40 20.93
CA GLU A 115 -13.65 -9.77 20.32
C GLU A 115 -13.81 -9.32 18.86
N ARG A 116 -12.70 -9.00 18.17
CA ARG A 116 -12.76 -8.55 16.78
C ARG A 116 -12.59 -9.69 15.77
N ARG A 117 -11.87 -10.74 16.16
CA ARG A 117 -11.61 -11.88 15.28
C ARG A 117 -11.46 -13.15 16.12
N ALA A 118 -12.46 -14.01 16.07
CA ALA A 118 -12.42 -15.29 16.77
C ALA A 118 -11.41 -16.28 16.18
N GLY A 119 -11.01 -17.27 16.97
CA GLY A 119 -10.07 -18.33 16.62
C GLY A 119 -8.73 -18.18 17.34
N THR A 120 -8.08 -19.31 17.60
CA THR A 120 -6.78 -19.35 18.29
C THR A 120 -5.76 -18.49 17.56
N VAL A 121 -5.09 -17.60 18.28
CA VAL A 121 -4.09 -16.70 17.73
C VAL A 121 -2.87 -17.49 17.26
N ASN A 122 -2.41 -17.22 16.04
CA ASN A 122 -1.15 -17.75 15.51
C ASN A 122 0.03 -16.98 16.13
N VAL A 123 0.37 -17.30 17.37
CA VAL A 123 1.40 -16.58 18.15
C VAL A 123 2.76 -16.59 17.45
N SER A 124 3.16 -17.72 16.86
CA SER A 124 4.42 -17.83 16.14
C SER A 124 4.45 -16.95 14.88
N GLY A 125 3.34 -16.91 14.15
CA GLY A 125 3.20 -16.02 12.98
C GLY A 125 3.23 -14.54 13.37
N VAL A 126 2.57 -14.16 14.48
CA VAL A 126 2.59 -12.79 15.00
C VAL A 126 4.00 -12.38 15.43
N ALA A 127 4.71 -13.24 16.16
CA ALA A 127 6.08 -12.97 16.58
C ALA A 127 7.03 -12.82 15.38
N ALA A 128 6.91 -13.69 14.37
CA ALA A 128 7.72 -13.62 13.16
C ALA A 128 7.40 -12.38 12.32
N LEU A 129 6.12 -11.98 12.21
CA LEU A 129 5.72 -10.74 11.56
C LEU A 129 6.31 -9.50 12.27
N ALA A 130 6.27 -9.49 13.61
CA ALA A 130 6.84 -8.39 14.40
C ALA A 130 8.35 -8.29 14.21
N ALA A 131 9.07 -9.42 14.16
CA ALA A 131 10.49 -9.45 13.88
C ALA A 131 10.82 -8.91 12.48
N ALA A 132 10.08 -9.36 11.45
CA ALA A 132 10.25 -8.89 10.09
C ALA A 132 9.99 -7.38 9.94
N LEU A 133 8.94 -6.85 10.58
CA LEU A 133 8.65 -5.41 10.60
C LEU A 133 9.77 -4.61 11.26
N LYS A 134 10.35 -5.13 12.35
CA LYS A 134 11.45 -4.47 13.05
C LYS A 134 12.70 -4.41 12.17
N GLU A 135 13.11 -5.54 11.61
CA GLU A 135 14.25 -5.63 10.70
C GLU A 135 14.08 -4.70 9.49
N GLN A 136 12.89 -4.75 8.87
CA GLN A 136 12.55 -3.86 7.75
C GLN A 136 12.70 -2.37 8.09
N GLN A 137 12.30 -1.94 9.29
CA GLN A 137 12.44 -0.55 9.71
C GLN A 137 13.90 -0.14 9.93
N GLU A 138 14.74 -1.06 10.37
CA GLU A 138 16.17 -0.81 10.63
C GLU A 138 16.95 -0.67 9.31
N THR A 139 16.64 -1.47 8.29
CA THR A 139 17.37 -1.53 7.00
C THR A 139 16.79 -0.65 5.91
N LEU A 140 15.52 -0.23 6.05
CA LEU A 140 14.72 0.42 5.01
C LEU A 140 15.43 1.54 4.26
N SER A 141 16.10 2.45 4.97
CA SER A 141 16.70 3.64 4.35
C SER A 141 17.89 3.29 3.45
N GLU A 142 18.70 2.33 3.86
CA GLU A 142 19.87 1.87 3.10
C GLU A 142 19.43 1.03 1.90
N GLU A 143 18.54 0.08 2.13
CA GLU A 143 17.99 -0.78 1.07
C GLU A 143 17.28 0.02 -0.02
N LYS A 144 16.50 1.03 0.37
CA LYS A 144 15.81 1.89 -0.58
C LYS A 144 16.78 2.58 -1.54
N ILE A 145 17.86 3.14 -1.03
CA ILE A 145 18.89 3.82 -1.86
C ILE A 145 19.53 2.83 -2.84
N VAL A 146 19.88 1.64 -2.35
CA VAL A 146 20.48 0.60 -3.21
C VAL A 146 19.50 0.16 -4.29
N LEU A 147 18.26 -0.16 -3.92
CA LEU A 147 17.25 -0.63 -4.87
C LEU A 147 16.86 0.44 -5.91
N GLU A 148 16.76 1.71 -5.52
CA GLU A 148 16.50 2.80 -6.47
C GLU A 148 17.63 2.93 -7.50
N ARG A 149 18.89 2.83 -7.04
CA ARG A 149 20.06 2.86 -7.93
C ARG A 149 20.06 1.67 -8.90
N GLU A 150 19.89 0.46 -8.39
CA GLU A 150 19.90 -0.77 -9.20
C GLU A 150 18.73 -0.78 -10.21
N ARG A 151 17.55 -0.37 -9.78
CA ARG A 151 16.41 -0.21 -10.69
C ARG A 151 16.72 0.77 -11.81
N LYS A 152 17.31 1.92 -11.47
CA LYS A 152 17.67 2.93 -12.49
C LYS A 152 18.69 2.39 -13.49
N ILE A 153 19.75 1.73 -13.03
CA ILE A 153 20.76 1.10 -13.91
C ILE A 153 20.09 0.08 -14.83
N PHE A 154 19.22 -0.75 -14.31
CA PHE A 154 18.47 -1.75 -15.06
C PHE A 154 17.61 -1.10 -16.15
N GLU A 155 16.79 -0.11 -15.77
CA GLU A 155 15.89 0.62 -16.69
C GLU A 155 16.68 1.34 -17.78
N ASP A 156 17.73 2.07 -17.43
CA ASP A 156 18.58 2.81 -18.39
C ASP A 156 19.28 1.83 -19.37
N THR A 157 19.81 0.72 -18.86
CA THR A 157 20.45 -0.31 -19.72
C THR A 157 19.50 -0.94 -20.72
N LEU A 158 18.23 -1.17 -20.31
CA LEU A 158 17.24 -1.71 -21.24
C LEU A 158 16.83 -0.70 -22.29
N LYS A 159 16.66 0.57 -21.95
CA LYS A 159 16.34 1.65 -22.89
C LYS A 159 17.41 1.84 -23.97
N GLU A 160 18.68 1.68 -23.60
CA GLU A 160 19.78 1.75 -24.59
C GLU A 160 19.72 0.65 -25.65
N LYS A 161 19.12 -0.49 -25.33
CA LYS A 161 19.14 -1.70 -26.17
C LYS A 161 17.80 -2.01 -26.83
N LEU A 162 16.69 -1.53 -26.24
CA LEU A 162 15.35 -1.98 -26.59
C LEU A 162 14.39 -0.79 -26.68
N GLN A 163 13.41 -0.90 -27.56
CA GLN A 163 12.28 0.04 -27.60
C GLN A 163 11.26 -0.36 -26.54
N ILE A 164 11.38 0.27 -25.37
CA ILE A 164 10.51 0.02 -24.22
C ILE A 164 9.91 1.31 -23.68
N THR A 165 8.82 1.17 -22.94
CA THR A 165 8.24 2.23 -22.12
C THR A 165 8.21 1.74 -20.67
N ILE A 166 8.56 2.61 -19.73
CA ILE A 166 8.49 2.31 -18.29
C ILE A 166 7.27 3.04 -17.73
N VAL A 167 6.33 2.30 -17.19
CA VAL A 167 5.12 2.88 -16.59
C VAL A 167 5.49 3.68 -15.36
N GLY A 168 5.01 4.91 -15.29
CA GLY A 168 5.26 5.82 -14.17
C GLY A 168 6.72 6.24 -14.01
N GLU A 169 7.50 6.26 -15.09
CA GLU A 169 8.93 6.58 -15.05
C GLU A 169 9.24 7.92 -14.36
N ASN A 170 8.43 8.94 -14.63
CA ASN A 170 8.65 10.30 -14.16
C ASN A 170 7.90 10.66 -12.89
N ILE A 171 7.31 9.66 -12.23
CA ILE A 171 6.56 9.85 -10.98
C ILE A 171 7.12 9.00 -9.85
N LYS A 172 6.66 9.26 -8.64
CA LYS A 172 7.11 8.52 -7.46
C LYS A 172 6.67 7.07 -7.53
N ARG A 173 7.63 6.15 -7.44
CA ARG A 173 7.43 4.69 -7.44
C ARG A 173 8.16 4.03 -6.28
N LEU A 174 7.70 2.85 -5.90
CA LEU A 174 8.43 1.97 -4.99
C LEU A 174 9.80 1.61 -5.56
N SER A 175 10.81 1.52 -4.73
CA SER A 175 12.21 1.33 -5.14
C SER A 175 12.49 0.01 -5.86
N HIS A 176 11.72 -1.05 -5.54
CA HIS A 176 11.94 -2.43 -5.97
C HIS A 176 11.06 -2.89 -7.14
N ILE A 177 10.23 -2.01 -7.71
CA ILE A 177 9.29 -2.39 -8.79
C ILE A 177 9.61 -1.59 -10.06
N SER A 178 9.69 -2.30 -11.18
CA SER A 178 9.75 -1.73 -12.52
C SER A 178 8.76 -2.45 -13.41
N ASN A 179 7.86 -1.69 -14.06
CA ASN A 179 6.93 -2.20 -15.05
C ASN A 179 7.37 -1.74 -16.43
N ILE A 180 7.70 -2.70 -17.29
CA ILE A 180 8.30 -2.47 -18.61
C ILE A 180 7.35 -2.98 -19.68
N GLN A 181 6.98 -2.08 -20.59
CA GLN A 181 6.18 -2.40 -21.77
C GLN A 181 7.09 -2.49 -22.98
N PHE A 182 7.09 -3.63 -23.65
CA PHE A 182 7.78 -3.83 -24.91
C PHE A 182 6.87 -3.42 -26.05
N LYS A 183 7.42 -2.69 -27.04
CA LYS A 183 6.69 -2.35 -28.23
C LYS A 183 6.36 -3.63 -29.02
N ASP A 184 5.12 -3.72 -29.51
CA ASP A 184 4.63 -4.81 -30.36
C ASP A 184 4.62 -6.22 -29.72
N ILE A 185 4.70 -6.32 -28.38
CA ILE A 185 4.54 -7.58 -27.65
C ILE A 185 3.33 -7.47 -26.72
N ASN A 186 2.34 -8.33 -26.94
CA ASN A 186 1.21 -8.46 -26.03
C ASN A 186 1.56 -9.43 -24.89
N SER A 187 1.24 -9.04 -23.65
CA SER A 187 1.41 -9.86 -22.44
C SER A 187 0.22 -10.79 -22.24
#